data_488799ebf595cabac90f7a39a9b8ae81
#
_entry.id   488799ebf595cabac90f7a39a9b8ae81
#
_cell.length_a   1.000
_cell.length_b   1.000
_cell.length_c   1.000
_cell.angle_alpha   90.00
_cell.angle_beta   90.00
_cell.angle_gamma   90.00
#
_symmetry.space_group_name_H-M   'P 1'
#
loop_
_entity.id
_entity.type
_entity.pdbx_description
1 polymer ?
#
loop_
_entity_poly.entity_id
_entity_poly.type
_entity_poly.pdbx_seq_one_letter_code
_entity_poly.pdbx_strand_id
1 'polypeptide(L)'
;TCYTADATRHTMLFGVANEALKHDVDIRDRKEAISIIHENNRCYGAIVRDLITGELEAYVAKGTCIATGGYGRVFKQTTNAVICEGIGAAIALETGIATLGNMEAVQFHPTPIVPSGILLTEGCRGDGGILRDVDGHRFMPDYEPEKKELASRDVVSRRMIEHIRNGKGVPSPYGYHVWLDISILGREHIEKNLRDVQEICQIFNGIDPADEGPKGWAPVLPMQHYSMGGIRTKPTGESQNLAGLFACGEAACWDMHGFNRLGGNSVSETVVAGMIIGNYFADYCLANDVTIPTKTVQKFLDEQDKYLDELLAYEGSEDIFKIKNRMKQLMDDKVGIFRSGEPLKEAVEELKELLAKTKKINIKSKERAGNPELEEAYRVPRMLKVALCVAKGARERTESRGAHYREDFLMRDDKNWLNRTLTSWPNKNDMEPTITYEPLDIMKMEMPPAFRGYGAKGMIIEHELSAVRQEQVDSITEKMESEGKDRHQIQDALMPFDLPMNYKEKNERAGDL
;
A
#
# COMPACT_ATOMS: atom_id res chain seq x y z
N THR A 1 -21.96 0.91 -10.22
CA THR A 1 -20.55 1.26 -10.46
C THR A 1 -20.42 1.81 -11.88
N CYS A 2 -19.80 2.99 -12.02
CA CYS A 2 -19.48 3.55 -13.34
C CYS A 2 -18.17 2.92 -13.82
N TYR A 3 -18.13 2.46 -15.07
CA TYR A 3 -16.93 1.84 -15.63
C TYR A 3 -16.95 1.93 -17.18
N THR A 4 -15.78 1.82 -17.79
CA THR A 4 -15.57 1.70 -19.23
C THR A 4 -14.84 0.38 -19.50
N ALA A 5 -15.58 -0.72 -19.39
CA ALA A 5 -15.06 -2.10 -19.45
C ALA A 5 -13.77 -2.26 -18.61
N ASP A 6 -12.76 -2.95 -19.12
CA ASP A 6 -11.46 -3.16 -18.46
C ASP A 6 -10.50 -1.96 -18.54
N ALA A 7 -10.78 -0.94 -19.38
CA ALA A 7 -9.96 0.25 -19.57
C ALA A 7 -10.31 1.44 -18.65
N THR A 8 -11.12 1.25 -17.59
CA THR A 8 -11.64 2.33 -16.74
C THR A 8 -10.55 3.26 -16.19
N ARG A 9 -9.45 2.71 -15.67
CA ARG A 9 -8.34 3.50 -15.08
C ARG A 9 -7.68 4.39 -16.13
N HIS A 10 -7.46 3.88 -17.30
CA HIS A 10 -6.82 4.57 -18.41
C HIS A 10 -7.66 5.77 -18.85
N THR A 11 -8.96 5.54 -19.05
CA THR A 11 -9.92 6.60 -19.44
C THR A 11 -9.99 7.72 -18.39
N MET A 12 -10.01 7.36 -17.09
CA MET A 12 -10.03 8.36 -16.02
C MET A 12 -8.75 9.18 -15.97
N LEU A 13 -7.58 8.53 -16.12
CA LEU A 13 -6.29 9.23 -16.14
C LEU A 13 -6.24 10.28 -17.25
N PHE A 14 -6.64 9.91 -18.46
CA PHE A 14 -6.69 10.86 -19.57
C PHE A 14 -7.68 12.00 -19.34
N GLY A 15 -8.86 11.69 -18.77
CA GLY A 15 -9.84 12.71 -18.41
C GLY A 15 -9.27 13.76 -17.46
N VAL A 16 -8.64 13.32 -16.37
CA VAL A 16 -8.03 14.22 -15.37
C VAL A 16 -6.83 14.97 -15.95
N ALA A 17 -5.97 14.31 -16.74
CA ALA A 17 -4.83 14.94 -17.39
C ALA A 17 -5.26 16.04 -18.36
N ASN A 18 -6.30 15.79 -19.16
CA ASN A 18 -6.86 16.79 -20.08
C ASN A 18 -7.44 18.00 -19.33
N GLU A 19 -8.13 17.80 -18.20
CA GLU A 19 -8.61 18.91 -17.39
C GLU A 19 -7.46 19.70 -16.77
N ALA A 20 -6.40 19.06 -16.31
CA ALA A 20 -5.21 19.75 -15.80
C ALA A 20 -4.58 20.66 -16.88
N LEU A 21 -4.44 20.15 -18.11
CA LEU A 21 -3.93 20.94 -19.24
C LEU A 21 -4.87 22.09 -19.59
N LYS A 22 -6.18 21.88 -19.58
CA LYS A 22 -7.19 22.91 -19.87
C LYS A 22 -7.18 24.05 -18.85
N HIS A 23 -6.79 23.76 -17.62
CA HIS A 23 -6.64 24.74 -16.54
C HIS A 23 -5.23 25.30 -16.39
N ASP A 24 -4.38 25.15 -17.42
CA ASP A 24 -3.01 25.68 -17.45
C ASP A 24 -2.16 25.29 -16.22
N VAL A 25 -2.35 24.07 -15.71
CA VAL A 25 -1.51 23.54 -14.63
C VAL A 25 -0.07 23.39 -15.13
N ASP A 26 0.87 24.05 -14.47
CA ASP A 26 2.30 23.96 -14.81
C ASP A 26 2.85 22.58 -14.45
N ILE A 27 2.97 21.71 -15.46
CA ILE A 27 3.48 20.33 -15.33
C ILE A 27 4.97 20.33 -15.67
N ARG A 28 5.80 19.97 -14.68
CA ARG A 28 7.26 19.86 -14.80
C ARG A 28 7.69 18.40 -14.83
N ASP A 29 7.90 17.85 -16.02
CA ASP A 29 8.40 16.49 -16.22
C ASP A 29 9.91 16.39 -15.95
N ARG A 30 10.41 15.16 -15.72
CA ARG A 30 11.82 14.85 -15.45
C ARG A 30 12.43 15.64 -14.28
N LYS A 31 11.59 16.03 -13.33
CA LYS A 31 11.98 16.65 -12.07
C LYS A 31 11.74 15.69 -10.91
N GLU A 32 12.72 15.48 -10.07
CA GLU A 32 12.66 14.61 -8.91
C GLU A 32 12.72 15.42 -7.62
N ALA A 33 11.65 15.37 -6.81
CA ALA A 33 11.70 15.96 -5.48
C ALA A 33 12.57 15.10 -4.56
N ILE A 34 13.61 15.70 -4.00
CA ILE A 34 14.65 14.99 -3.24
C ILE A 34 14.67 15.34 -1.75
N SER A 35 14.08 16.46 -1.33
CA SER A 35 14.01 16.86 0.07
C SER A 35 12.84 17.83 0.28
N ILE A 36 12.22 17.77 1.46
CA ILE A 36 11.21 18.74 1.88
C ILE A 36 11.90 19.89 2.62
N ILE A 37 11.64 21.13 2.20
CA ILE A 37 12.11 22.33 2.88
C ILE A 37 11.18 22.59 4.07
N HIS A 38 11.73 22.63 5.27
CA HIS A 38 10.94 22.86 6.48
C HIS A 38 11.70 23.63 7.56
N GLU A 39 10.96 24.35 8.37
CA GLU A 39 11.44 25.05 9.54
C GLU A 39 10.28 25.22 10.53
N ASN A 40 10.54 25.11 11.82
CA ASN A 40 9.55 25.30 12.89
C ASN A 40 8.25 24.51 12.66
N ASN A 41 8.38 23.22 12.30
CA ASN A 41 7.28 22.31 12.01
C ASN A 41 6.36 22.77 10.87
N ARG A 42 6.88 23.55 9.92
CA ARG A 42 6.17 23.98 8.73
C ARG A 42 6.96 23.66 7.46
N CYS A 43 6.25 23.20 6.45
CA CYS A 43 6.74 22.94 5.10
C CYS A 43 6.72 24.25 4.29
N TYR A 44 7.76 24.48 3.49
CA TYR A 44 7.91 25.65 2.61
C TYR A 44 8.16 25.25 1.15
N GLY A 45 8.06 23.97 0.80
CA GLY A 45 8.32 23.48 -0.53
C GLY A 45 9.26 22.28 -0.54
N ALA A 46 9.96 22.10 -1.66
CA ALA A 46 10.88 20.98 -1.86
C ALA A 46 12.12 21.42 -2.63
N ILE A 47 13.24 20.73 -2.39
CA ILE A 47 14.38 20.73 -3.29
C ILE A 47 14.13 19.68 -4.37
N VAL A 48 14.35 20.06 -5.60
CA VAL A 48 14.07 19.26 -6.79
C VAL A 48 15.36 19.15 -7.62
N ARG A 49 15.63 17.95 -8.12
CA ARG A 49 16.71 17.69 -9.07
C ARG A 49 16.15 17.60 -10.47
N ASP A 50 16.74 18.30 -11.39
CA ASP A 50 16.54 18.12 -12.82
C ASP A 50 17.28 16.85 -13.29
N LEU A 51 16.57 15.87 -13.81
CA LEU A 51 17.16 14.61 -14.24
C LEU A 51 17.91 14.72 -15.58
N ILE A 52 17.73 15.84 -16.31
CA ILE A 52 18.42 16.09 -17.58
C ILE A 52 19.76 16.77 -17.33
N THR A 53 19.75 17.84 -16.53
CA THR A 53 20.92 18.67 -16.28
C THR A 53 21.71 18.27 -15.04
N GLY A 54 21.06 17.58 -14.09
CA GLY A 54 21.60 17.26 -12.77
C GLY A 54 21.58 18.43 -11.78
N GLU A 55 21.06 19.60 -12.17
CA GLU A 55 20.98 20.79 -11.35
C GLU A 55 19.92 20.68 -10.26
N LEU A 56 20.13 21.40 -9.15
CA LEU A 56 19.18 21.48 -8.06
C LEU A 56 18.41 22.79 -8.10
N GLU A 57 17.11 22.73 -7.87
CA GLU A 57 16.20 23.84 -7.83
C GLU A 57 15.38 23.81 -6.54
N ALA A 58 15.10 24.97 -5.94
CA ALA A 58 14.19 25.08 -4.82
C ALA A 58 12.80 25.51 -5.31
N TYR A 59 11.82 24.66 -5.14
CA TYR A 59 10.42 24.96 -5.38
C TYR A 59 9.78 25.39 -4.07
N VAL A 60 9.52 26.67 -3.91
CA VAL A 60 8.95 27.24 -2.69
C VAL A 60 7.46 27.50 -2.85
N ALA A 61 6.67 27.13 -1.83
CA ALA A 61 5.22 27.22 -1.88
C ALA A 61 4.62 27.44 -0.49
N LYS A 62 3.40 27.95 -0.44
CA LYS A 62 2.59 28.06 0.79
C LYS A 62 2.19 26.69 1.33
N GLY A 63 1.96 25.72 0.44
CA GLY A 63 1.66 24.33 0.75
C GLY A 63 2.30 23.41 -0.27
N THR A 64 2.59 22.17 0.13
CA THR A 64 3.19 21.12 -0.71
C THR A 64 2.39 19.84 -0.54
N CYS A 65 1.92 19.24 -1.64
CA CYS A 65 1.17 18.00 -1.60
C CYS A 65 1.98 16.86 -2.23
N ILE A 66 2.14 15.75 -1.50
CA ILE A 66 2.78 14.53 -1.97
C ILE A 66 1.69 13.61 -2.53
N ALA A 67 1.77 13.31 -3.83
CA ALA A 67 0.85 12.42 -4.55
C ALA A 67 1.63 11.36 -5.37
N THR A 68 2.72 10.86 -4.82
CA THR A 68 3.72 10.02 -5.50
C THR A 68 3.35 8.53 -5.57
N GLY A 69 2.15 8.16 -5.15
CA GLY A 69 1.74 6.76 -5.07
C GLY A 69 2.43 5.99 -3.94
N GLY A 70 2.36 4.67 -4.02
CA GLY A 70 2.83 3.77 -2.98
C GLY A 70 4.32 3.41 -3.07
N TYR A 71 4.69 2.36 -2.33
CA TYR A 71 6.07 1.89 -2.20
C TYR A 71 6.25 0.42 -2.63
N GLY A 72 5.44 -0.06 -3.56
CA GLY A 72 5.48 -1.47 -3.98
C GLY A 72 6.81 -1.93 -4.57
N ARG A 73 7.63 -1.01 -5.08
CA ARG A 73 8.94 -1.35 -5.65
C ARG A 73 10.02 -1.71 -4.63
N VAL A 74 9.71 -1.66 -3.32
CA VAL A 74 10.58 -2.29 -2.30
C VAL A 74 10.46 -3.82 -2.34
N PHE A 75 9.42 -4.37 -2.99
CA PHE A 75 9.26 -5.79 -3.29
C PHE A 75 9.79 -6.12 -4.70
N LYS A 76 10.25 -7.35 -4.91
CA LYS A 76 10.72 -7.81 -6.22
C LYS A 76 9.55 -8.06 -7.16
N GLN A 77 8.55 -8.80 -6.67
CA GLN A 77 7.33 -9.13 -7.40
C GLN A 77 6.22 -8.13 -7.05
N THR A 78 5.93 -7.24 -8.00
CA THR A 78 4.95 -6.17 -7.80
C THR A 78 4.28 -5.77 -9.10
N THR A 79 3.03 -5.34 -9.00
CA THR A 79 2.27 -4.79 -10.12
C THR A 79 2.53 -3.30 -10.33
N ASN A 80 3.29 -2.67 -9.43
CA ASN A 80 3.48 -1.23 -9.45
C ASN A 80 4.45 -0.78 -10.54
N ALA A 81 4.23 0.43 -11.05
CA ALA A 81 5.15 1.10 -11.95
C ALA A 81 6.54 1.28 -11.32
N VAL A 82 7.58 1.37 -12.14
CA VAL A 82 8.98 1.47 -11.67
C VAL A 82 9.23 2.67 -10.76
N ILE A 83 8.42 3.73 -10.88
CA ILE A 83 8.52 4.94 -10.06
C ILE A 83 7.88 4.81 -8.66
N CYS A 84 7.13 3.74 -8.39
CA CYS A 84 6.48 3.54 -7.08
C CYS A 84 7.47 3.00 -6.03
N GLU A 85 8.54 3.73 -5.80
CA GLU A 85 9.65 3.37 -4.91
C GLU A 85 9.49 3.89 -3.48
N GLY A 86 8.40 4.62 -3.19
CA GLY A 86 8.13 5.18 -1.88
C GLY A 86 8.95 6.44 -1.54
N ILE A 87 9.51 7.11 -2.54
CA ILE A 87 10.40 8.27 -2.32
C ILE A 87 9.66 9.42 -1.67
N GLY A 88 8.38 9.68 -2.05
CA GLY A 88 7.58 10.72 -1.39
C GLY A 88 7.39 10.46 0.11
N ALA A 89 7.11 9.21 0.50
CA ALA A 89 7.04 8.82 1.91
C ALA A 89 8.41 8.96 2.61
N ALA A 90 9.49 8.57 1.93
CA ALA A 90 10.84 8.64 2.48
C ALA A 90 11.31 10.07 2.74
N ILE A 91 11.10 11.02 1.80
CA ILE A 91 11.50 12.42 2.00
C ILE A 91 10.65 13.12 3.07
N ALA A 92 9.38 12.72 3.23
CA ALA A 92 8.56 13.18 4.34
C ALA A 92 9.11 12.64 5.68
N LEU A 93 9.43 11.33 5.75
CA LEU A 93 10.03 10.69 6.92
C LEU A 93 11.38 11.33 7.31
N GLU A 94 12.20 11.69 6.32
CA GLU A 94 13.53 12.32 6.51
C GLU A 94 13.47 13.74 7.09
N THR A 95 12.29 14.37 7.14
CA THR A 95 12.10 15.62 7.88
C THR A 95 12.32 15.44 9.39
N GLY A 96 12.23 14.20 9.91
CA GLY A 96 12.26 13.91 11.34
C GLY A 96 10.98 14.34 12.09
N ILE A 97 10.02 14.94 11.38
CA ILE A 97 8.78 15.52 11.93
C ILE A 97 7.54 14.76 11.43
N ALA A 98 7.42 14.60 10.10
CA ALA A 98 6.31 13.88 9.52
C ALA A 98 6.38 12.39 9.88
N THR A 99 5.23 11.80 10.18
CA THR A 99 5.10 10.38 10.51
C THR A 99 4.43 9.61 9.36
N LEU A 100 4.81 8.34 9.22
CA LEU A 100 4.12 7.41 8.34
C LEU A 100 3.19 6.53 9.15
N GLY A 101 2.03 6.17 8.59
CA GLY A 101 1.04 5.32 9.24
C GLY A 101 0.91 3.96 8.58
N ASN A 102 0.69 2.89 9.36
CA ASN A 102 0.32 1.54 8.92
C ASN A 102 1.20 0.97 7.80
N MET A 103 2.52 1.19 7.84
CA MET A 103 3.43 0.79 6.77
C MET A 103 3.45 -0.72 6.50
N GLU A 104 3.15 -1.55 7.51
CA GLU A 104 3.03 -3.00 7.40
C GLU A 104 1.78 -3.48 6.66
N ALA A 105 0.81 -2.57 6.42
CA ALA A 105 -0.43 -2.86 5.71
C ALA A 105 -0.19 -2.82 4.18
N VAL A 106 0.23 -3.96 3.63
CA VAL A 106 0.55 -4.15 2.22
C VAL A 106 -0.35 -5.21 1.62
N GLN A 107 -1.06 -4.87 0.55
CA GLN A 107 -1.95 -5.78 -0.16
C GLN A 107 -1.24 -6.48 -1.31
N PHE A 108 -1.50 -7.78 -1.45
CA PHE A 108 -1.12 -8.59 -2.60
C PHE A 108 -2.33 -8.82 -3.49
N HIS A 109 -2.14 -8.80 -4.80
CA HIS A 109 -3.18 -9.13 -5.77
C HIS A 109 -2.98 -10.54 -6.32
N PRO A 110 -4.04 -11.34 -6.47
CA PRO A 110 -3.89 -12.75 -6.86
C PRO A 110 -3.53 -12.96 -8.34
N THR A 111 -3.88 -12.06 -9.24
CA THR A 111 -3.83 -12.30 -10.70
C THR A 111 -2.91 -11.39 -11.54
N PRO A 112 -1.71 -10.99 -11.07
CA PRO A 112 -0.67 -10.51 -11.97
C PRO A 112 -0.10 -11.65 -12.81
N ILE A 113 0.21 -11.38 -14.09
CA ILE A 113 0.82 -12.40 -14.97
C ILE A 113 2.31 -12.56 -14.72
N VAL A 114 2.79 -13.78 -14.84
CA VAL A 114 4.21 -14.14 -14.73
C VAL A 114 4.85 -14.13 -16.13
N PRO A 115 6.05 -13.55 -16.32
CA PRO A 115 6.92 -12.91 -15.32
C PRO A 115 6.74 -11.39 -15.19
N SER A 116 5.94 -10.75 -16.04
CA SER A 116 5.90 -9.29 -16.19
C SER A 116 5.34 -8.53 -14.97
N GLY A 117 4.50 -9.17 -14.17
CA GLY A 117 3.79 -8.55 -13.06
C GLY A 117 2.63 -7.64 -13.49
N ILE A 118 2.28 -7.63 -14.78
CA ILE A 118 1.14 -6.85 -15.27
C ILE A 118 -0.15 -7.45 -14.73
N LEU A 119 -1.02 -6.58 -14.22
CA LEU A 119 -2.24 -6.98 -13.57
C LEU A 119 -3.31 -7.38 -14.57
N LEU A 120 -3.81 -8.60 -14.48
CA LEU A 120 -5.12 -8.96 -15.01
C LEU A 120 -6.20 -8.52 -14.01
N THR A 121 -7.14 -7.74 -14.49
CA THR A 121 -8.19 -7.13 -13.65
C THR A 121 -8.94 -8.15 -12.82
N GLU A 122 -9.41 -7.75 -11.64
CA GLU A 122 -10.32 -8.54 -10.81
C GLU A 122 -11.63 -8.91 -11.55
N GLY A 123 -12.00 -8.12 -12.56
CA GLY A 123 -13.13 -8.41 -13.46
C GLY A 123 -13.08 -9.80 -14.07
N CYS A 124 -11.89 -10.32 -14.39
CA CYS A 124 -11.74 -11.70 -14.88
C CYS A 124 -12.41 -12.73 -13.96
N ARG A 125 -12.18 -12.61 -12.65
CA ARG A 125 -12.81 -13.50 -11.63
C ARG A 125 -14.26 -13.08 -11.35
N GLY A 126 -14.53 -11.77 -11.41
CA GLY A 126 -15.88 -11.21 -11.25
C GLY A 126 -16.86 -11.73 -12.30
N ASP A 127 -16.41 -11.87 -13.53
CA ASP A 127 -17.20 -12.38 -14.65
C ASP A 127 -17.32 -13.92 -14.64
N GLY A 128 -16.55 -14.62 -13.78
CA GLY A 128 -16.63 -16.07 -13.60
C GLY A 128 -15.37 -16.84 -13.94
N GLY A 129 -14.25 -16.17 -14.25
CA GLY A 129 -12.95 -16.83 -14.45
C GLY A 129 -12.49 -17.59 -13.20
N ILE A 130 -11.82 -18.71 -13.40
CA ILE A 130 -11.45 -19.66 -12.35
C ILE A 130 -9.94 -19.85 -12.24
N LEU A 131 -9.48 -20.28 -11.06
CA LEU A 131 -8.08 -20.59 -10.78
C LEU A 131 -7.85 -22.11 -10.84
N ARG A 132 -6.83 -22.53 -11.60
CA ARG A 132 -6.45 -23.93 -11.76
C ARG A 132 -5.02 -24.20 -11.34
N ASP A 133 -4.78 -25.38 -10.83
CA ASP A 133 -3.47 -25.87 -10.43
C ASP A 133 -2.72 -26.59 -11.58
N VAL A 134 -1.61 -27.25 -11.25
CA VAL A 134 -0.78 -28.01 -12.20
C VAL A 134 -1.53 -29.17 -12.87
N ASP A 135 -2.52 -29.75 -12.19
CA ASP A 135 -3.34 -30.85 -12.70
C ASP A 135 -4.59 -30.33 -13.46
N GLY A 136 -4.76 -29.01 -13.56
CA GLY A 136 -5.94 -28.38 -14.14
C GLY A 136 -7.15 -28.34 -13.22
N HIS A 137 -7.00 -28.74 -11.96
CA HIS A 137 -8.08 -28.74 -10.97
C HIS A 137 -8.40 -27.31 -10.52
N ARG A 138 -9.70 -27.00 -10.39
CA ARG A 138 -10.20 -25.74 -9.80
C ARG A 138 -10.15 -25.84 -8.28
N PHE A 139 -9.13 -25.30 -7.66
CA PHE A 139 -8.83 -25.52 -6.23
C PHE A 139 -9.48 -24.53 -5.26
N MET A 140 -9.93 -23.36 -5.69
CA MET A 140 -10.49 -22.35 -4.76
C MET A 140 -11.72 -22.86 -3.99
N PRO A 141 -12.65 -23.65 -4.57
CA PRO A 141 -13.78 -24.22 -3.82
C PRO A 141 -13.38 -25.13 -2.66
N ASP A 142 -12.19 -25.76 -2.71
CA ASP A 142 -11.69 -26.64 -1.66
C ASP A 142 -11.32 -25.87 -0.39
N TYR A 143 -10.89 -24.62 -0.55
CA TYR A 143 -10.50 -23.73 0.55
C TYR A 143 -11.63 -22.78 0.98
N GLU A 144 -12.36 -22.24 0.02
CA GLU A 144 -13.37 -21.21 0.22
C GLU A 144 -14.66 -21.59 -0.54
N PRO A 145 -15.44 -22.54 -0.03
CA PRO A 145 -16.58 -23.13 -0.77
C PRO A 145 -17.70 -22.11 -1.09
N GLU A 146 -17.89 -21.10 -0.24
CA GLU A 146 -18.94 -20.09 -0.43
C GLU A 146 -18.55 -19.02 -1.45
N LYS A 147 -17.39 -18.39 -1.27
CA LYS A 147 -16.94 -17.24 -2.09
C LYS A 147 -16.04 -17.65 -3.24
N LYS A 148 -15.38 -18.78 -3.16
CA LYS A 148 -14.50 -19.32 -4.21
C LYS A 148 -13.49 -18.24 -4.67
N GLU A 149 -13.37 -18.02 -5.96
CA GLU A 149 -12.52 -16.96 -6.56
C GLU A 149 -12.97 -15.54 -6.23
N LEU A 150 -14.17 -15.33 -5.72
CA LEU A 150 -14.71 -14.03 -5.30
C LEU A 150 -14.43 -13.70 -3.83
N ALA A 151 -13.70 -14.56 -3.12
CA ALA A 151 -13.15 -14.21 -1.82
C ALA A 151 -12.22 -12.97 -1.95
N SER A 152 -12.02 -12.24 -0.85
CA SER A 152 -11.17 -11.04 -0.87
C SER A 152 -9.74 -11.34 -1.30
N ARG A 153 -9.03 -10.34 -1.80
CA ARG A 153 -7.68 -10.48 -2.39
C ARG A 153 -6.69 -11.14 -1.47
N ASP A 154 -6.71 -10.80 -0.18
CA ASP A 154 -5.84 -11.38 0.84
C ASP A 154 -6.10 -12.88 1.02
N VAL A 155 -7.36 -13.30 1.00
CA VAL A 155 -7.75 -14.71 1.11
C VAL A 155 -7.30 -15.47 -0.14
N VAL A 156 -7.69 -15.01 -1.33
CA VAL A 156 -7.32 -15.69 -2.59
C VAL A 156 -5.81 -15.80 -2.71
N SER A 157 -5.08 -14.71 -2.45
CA SER A 157 -3.61 -14.71 -2.54
C SER A 157 -2.97 -15.70 -1.56
N ARG A 158 -3.47 -15.79 -0.32
CA ARG A 158 -2.99 -16.79 0.65
C ARG A 158 -3.27 -18.20 0.18
N ARG A 159 -4.50 -18.50 -0.26
CA ARG A 159 -4.87 -19.85 -0.73
C ARG A 159 -4.06 -20.28 -1.95
N MET A 160 -3.76 -19.37 -2.87
CA MET A 160 -2.87 -19.65 -4.00
C MET A 160 -1.46 -20.05 -3.55
N ILE A 161 -0.85 -19.27 -2.66
CA ILE A 161 0.51 -19.58 -2.16
C ILE A 161 0.51 -20.85 -1.31
N GLU A 162 -0.50 -21.07 -0.47
CA GLU A 162 -0.67 -22.30 0.30
C GLU A 162 -0.78 -23.53 -0.64
N HIS A 163 -1.57 -23.43 -1.69
CA HIS A 163 -1.74 -24.48 -2.69
C HIS A 163 -0.42 -24.79 -3.44
N ILE A 164 0.32 -23.74 -3.80
CA ILE A 164 1.66 -23.87 -4.40
C ILE A 164 2.63 -24.54 -3.41
N ARG A 165 2.65 -24.13 -2.14
CA ARG A 165 3.48 -24.76 -1.08
C ARG A 165 3.16 -26.25 -0.89
N ASN A 166 1.91 -26.65 -1.12
CA ASN A 166 1.45 -28.04 -1.06
C ASN A 166 1.84 -28.84 -2.33
N GLY A 167 2.70 -28.31 -3.18
CA GLY A 167 3.24 -28.99 -4.37
C GLY A 167 2.30 -29.00 -5.58
N LYS A 168 1.26 -28.16 -5.58
CA LYS A 168 0.28 -28.05 -6.67
C LYS A 168 0.52 -26.85 -7.60
N GLY A 169 1.65 -26.17 -7.44
CA GLY A 169 2.07 -25.10 -8.34
C GLY A 169 2.62 -25.61 -9.66
N VAL A 170 2.41 -24.84 -10.72
CA VAL A 170 2.97 -25.08 -12.05
C VAL A 170 4.43 -24.56 -12.09
N PRO A 171 5.42 -25.41 -12.38
CA PRO A 171 6.82 -24.97 -12.44
C PRO A 171 7.09 -24.14 -13.69
N SER A 172 7.91 -23.10 -13.54
CA SER A 172 8.41 -22.29 -14.65
C SER A 172 9.84 -21.80 -14.36
N PRO A 173 10.55 -21.21 -15.34
CA PRO A 173 11.85 -20.58 -15.13
C PRO A 173 11.81 -19.41 -14.12
N TYR A 174 10.63 -18.89 -13.83
CA TYR A 174 10.38 -17.75 -12.94
C TYR A 174 9.86 -18.16 -11.56
N GLY A 175 9.87 -19.45 -11.25
CA GLY A 175 9.30 -20.04 -10.05
C GLY A 175 7.93 -20.72 -10.33
N TYR A 176 7.18 -20.95 -9.26
CA TYR A 176 5.87 -21.60 -9.35
C TYR A 176 4.76 -20.56 -9.55
N HIS A 177 3.73 -20.94 -10.29
CA HIS A 177 2.51 -20.15 -10.49
C HIS A 177 1.28 -21.06 -10.51
N VAL A 178 0.09 -20.49 -10.70
CA VAL A 178 -1.15 -21.18 -11.02
C VAL A 178 -1.74 -20.60 -12.30
N TRP A 179 -2.78 -21.22 -12.83
CA TRP A 179 -3.44 -20.75 -14.04
C TRP A 179 -4.70 -19.94 -13.73
N LEU A 180 -4.90 -18.86 -14.45
CA LEU A 180 -6.19 -18.17 -14.55
C LEU A 180 -6.84 -18.59 -15.87
N ASP A 181 -7.98 -19.28 -15.77
CA ASP A 181 -8.77 -19.70 -16.91
C ASP A 181 -10.01 -18.82 -17.05
N ILE A 182 -10.02 -17.97 -18.08
CA ILE A 182 -11.17 -17.15 -18.47
C ILE A 182 -11.81 -17.65 -19.78
N SER A 183 -11.26 -18.68 -20.43
CA SER A 183 -11.80 -19.25 -21.66
C SER A 183 -13.23 -19.76 -21.49
N ILE A 184 -13.58 -20.15 -20.26
CA ILE A 184 -14.94 -20.59 -19.88
C ILE A 184 -16.01 -19.50 -20.04
N LEU A 185 -15.62 -18.21 -20.15
CA LEU A 185 -16.53 -17.09 -20.40
C LEU A 185 -16.97 -17.01 -21.86
N GLY A 186 -16.24 -17.71 -22.75
CA GLY A 186 -16.46 -17.68 -24.19
C GLY A 186 -15.80 -16.50 -24.89
N ARG A 187 -15.39 -16.72 -26.14
CA ARG A 187 -14.65 -15.75 -26.97
C ARG A 187 -15.37 -14.41 -27.10
N GLU A 188 -16.67 -14.41 -27.40
CA GLU A 188 -17.45 -13.19 -27.58
C GLU A 188 -17.45 -12.31 -26.32
N HIS A 189 -17.55 -12.91 -25.12
CA HIS A 189 -17.51 -12.17 -23.87
C HIS A 189 -16.14 -11.53 -23.65
N ILE A 190 -15.05 -12.28 -23.90
CA ILE A 190 -13.68 -11.81 -23.72
C ILE A 190 -13.37 -10.64 -24.66
N GLU A 191 -13.66 -10.79 -25.95
CA GLU A 191 -13.41 -9.75 -26.96
C GLU A 191 -14.22 -8.46 -26.71
N LYS A 192 -15.40 -8.59 -26.09
CA LYS A 192 -16.26 -7.44 -25.78
C LYS A 192 -15.94 -6.76 -24.44
N ASN A 193 -15.67 -7.52 -23.37
CA ASN A 193 -15.62 -7.00 -22.00
C ASN A 193 -14.21 -7.05 -21.38
N LEU A 194 -13.31 -7.91 -21.89
CA LEU A 194 -11.95 -8.15 -21.36
C LEU A 194 -10.89 -8.01 -22.47
N ARG A 195 -11.10 -7.06 -23.36
CA ARG A 195 -10.22 -6.83 -24.51
C ARG A 195 -8.80 -6.48 -24.11
N ASP A 196 -8.61 -5.58 -23.13
CA ASP A 196 -7.28 -5.21 -22.63
C ASP A 196 -6.58 -6.43 -21.98
N VAL A 197 -7.34 -7.31 -21.31
CA VAL A 197 -6.83 -8.57 -20.76
C VAL A 197 -6.33 -9.48 -21.87
N GLN A 198 -7.10 -9.61 -22.95
CA GLN A 198 -6.71 -10.42 -24.09
C GLN A 198 -5.42 -9.88 -24.75
N GLU A 199 -5.35 -8.58 -25.00
CA GLU A 199 -4.16 -7.93 -25.56
C GLU A 199 -2.93 -8.11 -24.64
N ILE A 200 -3.08 -7.96 -23.33
CA ILE A 200 -2.00 -8.19 -22.34
C ILE A 200 -1.49 -9.62 -22.42
N CYS A 201 -2.38 -10.62 -22.42
CA CYS A 201 -1.99 -12.02 -22.49
C CYS A 201 -1.26 -12.34 -23.82
N GLN A 202 -1.74 -11.81 -24.92
CA GLN A 202 -1.12 -12.01 -26.25
C GLN A 202 0.27 -11.36 -26.32
N ILE A 203 0.40 -10.11 -25.87
CA ILE A 203 1.66 -9.35 -25.98
C ILE A 203 2.72 -9.92 -25.03
N PHE A 204 2.39 -10.21 -23.79
CA PHE A 204 3.36 -10.56 -22.75
C PHE A 204 3.60 -12.05 -22.53
N ASN A 205 2.65 -12.90 -22.94
CA ASN A 205 2.76 -14.35 -22.77
C ASN A 205 2.58 -15.13 -24.08
N GLY A 206 2.17 -14.49 -25.18
CA GLY A 206 1.88 -15.17 -26.44
C GLY A 206 0.65 -16.08 -26.36
N ILE A 207 -0.28 -15.81 -25.44
CA ILE A 207 -1.47 -16.63 -25.14
C ILE A 207 -2.73 -15.86 -25.55
N ASP A 208 -3.62 -16.49 -26.31
CA ASP A 208 -4.99 -15.98 -26.45
C ASP A 208 -5.88 -16.58 -25.34
N PRO A 209 -6.30 -15.80 -24.35
CA PRO A 209 -7.08 -16.32 -23.23
C PRO A 209 -8.51 -16.73 -23.61
N ALA A 210 -8.91 -16.51 -24.87
CA ALA A 210 -10.15 -17.01 -25.44
C ALA A 210 -10.03 -18.43 -26.04
N ASP A 211 -8.82 -18.99 -26.14
CA ASP A 211 -8.60 -20.36 -26.57
C ASP A 211 -8.99 -21.35 -25.46
N GLU A 212 -9.71 -22.40 -25.85
CA GLU A 212 -10.17 -23.39 -24.89
C GLU A 212 -9.03 -24.28 -24.33
N GLY A 213 -9.11 -24.58 -23.05
CA GLY A 213 -8.18 -25.47 -22.37
C GLY A 213 -6.83 -24.83 -22.03
N PRO A 214 -5.80 -25.64 -21.72
CA PRO A 214 -4.51 -25.14 -21.19
C PRO A 214 -3.76 -24.16 -22.08
N LYS A 215 -4.08 -24.09 -23.36
CA LYS A 215 -3.47 -23.14 -24.31
C LYS A 215 -3.88 -21.70 -24.04
N GLY A 216 -5.11 -21.50 -23.52
CA GLY A 216 -5.64 -20.18 -23.19
C GLY A 216 -5.47 -19.78 -21.72
N TRP A 217 -4.88 -20.62 -20.88
CA TRP A 217 -4.75 -20.30 -19.46
C TRP A 217 -3.57 -19.35 -19.21
N ALA A 218 -3.85 -18.23 -18.54
CA ALA A 218 -2.82 -17.24 -18.22
C ALA A 218 -2.06 -17.63 -16.93
N PRO A 219 -0.70 -17.59 -16.94
CA PRO A 219 0.08 -17.87 -15.74
C PRO A 219 0.00 -16.70 -14.75
N VAL A 220 -0.51 -16.94 -13.55
CA VAL A 220 -0.69 -15.90 -12.52
C VAL A 220 -0.07 -16.28 -11.19
N LEU A 221 0.45 -15.27 -10.48
CA LEU A 221 1.03 -15.44 -9.15
C LEU A 221 0.68 -14.22 -8.29
N PRO A 222 0.33 -14.38 -7.01
CA PRO A 222 0.13 -13.25 -6.13
C PRO A 222 1.39 -12.38 -6.00
N MET A 223 1.23 -11.08 -6.27
CA MET A 223 2.32 -10.09 -6.18
C MET A 223 1.87 -8.88 -5.38
N GLN A 224 2.83 -8.15 -4.81
CA GLN A 224 2.54 -6.88 -4.15
C GLN A 224 1.77 -5.96 -5.11
N HIS A 225 0.74 -5.26 -4.58
CA HIS A 225 -0.15 -4.49 -5.44
C HIS A 225 -0.49 -3.10 -4.90
N TYR A 226 -0.82 -2.97 -3.61
CA TYR A 226 -1.26 -1.71 -3.02
C TYR A 226 -0.72 -1.53 -1.61
N SER A 227 -0.30 -0.30 -1.32
CA SER A 227 0.19 0.12 -0.01
C SER A 227 -0.92 0.89 0.71
N MET A 228 -1.50 0.32 1.78
CA MET A 228 -2.49 1.04 2.60
C MET A 228 -1.81 1.99 3.58
N GLY A 229 -0.52 1.77 3.87
CA GLY A 229 0.32 2.70 4.62
C GLY A 229 0.83 3.86 3.76
N GLY A 230 1.31 4.93 4.41
CA GLY A 230 1.82 6.14 3.77
C GLY A 230 1.98 7.27 4.76
N ILE A 231 2.10 8.49 4.28
CA ILE A 231 2.20 9.68 5.14
C ILE A 231 0.91 9.82 5.96
N ARG A 232 1.06 9.87 7.29
CA ARG A 232 -0.08 10.04 8.20
C ARG A 232 -0.68 11.42 8.06
N THR A 233 -1.95 11.49 7.68
CA THR A 233 -2.68 12.74 7.44
C THR A 233 -3.92 12.86 8.32
N LYS A 234 -4.37 14.10 8.49
CA LYS A 234 -5.71 14.46 8.94
C LYS A 234 -6.73 14.16 7.83
N PRO A 235 -8.05 14.17 8.10
CA PRO A 235 -9.06 14.05 7.05
C PRO A 235 -8.97 15.12 5.95
N THR A 236 -8.34 16.26 6.23
CA THR A 236 -8.06 17.33 5.27
C THR A 236 -6.90 17.03 4.31
N GLY A 237 -6.19 15.91 4.49
CA GLY A 237 -4.98 15.57 3.75
C GLY A 237 -3.71 16.22 4.28
N GLU A 238 -3.80 17.15 5.24
CA GLU A 238 -2.62 17.75 5.86
C GLU A 238 -1.92 16.76 6.79
N SER A 239 -0.58 16.74 6.78
CA SER A 239 0.22 15.98 7.74
C SER A 239 -0.14 16.36 9.18
N GLN A 240 -0.18 15.37 10.08
CA GLN A 240 -0.51 15.65 11.48
C GLN A 240 0.52 16.53 12.17
N ASN A 241 1.80 16.40 11.81
CA ASN A 241 2.92 16.96 12.56
C ASN A 241 3.68 18.06 11.81
N LEU A 242 3.48 18.19 10.48
CA LEU A 242 4.19 19.15 9.65
C LEU A 242 3.19 20.01 8.86
N ALA A 243 2.91 21.19 9.36
CA ALA A 243 1.96 22.12 8.76
C ALA A 243 2.37 22.50 7.33
N GLY A 244 1.38 22.60 6.42
CA GLY A 244 1.61 22.92 5.01
C GLY A 244 2.15 21.76 4.17
N LEU A 245 2.42 20.60 4.77
CA LEU A 245 2.64 19.36 4.04
C LEU A 245 1.33 18.60 3.95
N PHE A 246 0.94 18.23 2.73
CA PHE A 246 -0.25 17.43 2.43
C PHE A 246 0.16 16.13 1.74
N ALA A 247 -0.71 15.13 1.80
CA ALA A 247 -0.58 13.92 0.99
C ALA A 247 -1.96 13.39 0.59
N CYS A 248 -2.06 12.76 -0.59
CA CYS A 248 -3.30 12.19 -1.09
C CYS A 248 -3.08 10.90 -1.90
N GLY A 249 -4.16 10.14 -2.08
CA GLY A 249 -4.12 8.84 -2.74
C GLY A 249 -3.22 7.85 -2.00
N GLU A 250 -2.62 6.92 -2.74
CA GLU A 250 -1.78 5.85 -2.16
C GLU A 250 -0.50 6.35 -1.45
N ALA A 251 -0.17 7.65 -1.55
CA ALA A 251 0.94 8.25 -0.79
C ALA A 251 0.55 8.57 0.66
N ALA A 252 -0.75 8.65 0.95
CA ALA A 252 -1.29 9.02 2.25
C ALA A 252 -1.80 7.80 3.05
N CYS A 253 -1.80 7.93 4.37
CA CYS A 253 -2.47 7.01 5.28
C CYS A 253 -3.50 7.78 6.11
N TRP A 254 -4.78 7.64 5.76
CA TRP A 254 -5.94 8.21 6.45
C TRP A 254 -7.01 7.16 6.78
N ASP A 255 -6.61 5.88 6.78
CA ASP A 255 -7.35 4.70 7.23
C ASP A 255 -8.55 4.27 6.38
N MET A 256 -8.82 4.91 5.25
CA MET A 256 -9.96 4.59 4.40
C MET A 256 -10.03 3.10 4.01
N HIS A 257 -8.89 2.44 3.87
CA HIS A 257 -8.82 1.07 3.38
C HIS A 257 -8.58 0.02 4.47
N GLY A 258 -8.30 0.43 5.70
CA GLY A 258 -7.87 -0.49 6.75
C GLY A 258 -6.67 -1.32 6.32
N PHE A 259 -6.70 -2.63 6.61
CA PHE A 259 -5.60 -3.57 6.27
C PHE A 259 -5.88 -4.42 5.02
N ASN A 260 -6.95 -4.14 4.26
CA ASN A 260 -7.21 -4.82 2.98
C ASN A 260 -8.18 -4.02 2.11
N ARG A 261 -7.66 -3.29 1.16
CA ARG A 261 -8.43 -2.46 0.24
C ARG A 261 -9.33 -3.28 -0.67
N LEU A 262 -10.58 -2.89 -0.79
CA LEU A 262 -11.54 -3.48 -1.73
C LEU A 262 -11.22 -3.12 -3.19
N GLY A 263 -11.60 -4.00 -4.11
CA GLY A 263 -11.45 -3.80 -5.55
C GLY A 263 -12.07 -2.48 -6.02
N GLY A 264 -11.40 -1.75 -6.90
CA GLY A 264 -11.85 -0.45 -7.42
C GLY A 264 -11.61 0.75 -6.51
N ASN A 265 -11.59 0.57 -5.18
CA ASN A 265 -11.57 1.69 -4.23
C ASN A 265 -10.31 2.57 -4.30
N SER A 266 -9.18 2.08 -4.83
CA SER A 266 -8.01 2.94 -5.01
C SER A 266 -8.25 4.05 -6.04
N VAL A 267 -8.96 3.73 -7.12
CA VAL A 267 -9.30 4.73 -8.13
C VAL A 267 -10.37 5.70 -7.60
N SER A 268 -11.39 5.18 -6.93
CA SER A 268 -12.40 6.03 -6.27
C SER A 268 -11.75 6.96 -5.24
N GLU A 269 -10.81 6.46 -4.44
CA GLU A 269 -10.05 7.27 -3.50
C GLU A 269 -9.27 8.38 -4.21
N THR A 270 -8.47 8.06 -5.24
CA THR A 270 -7.65 9.08 -5.90
C THR A 270 -8.47 10.23 -6.46
N VAL A 271 -9.68 9.94 -7.00
CA VAL A 271 -10.59 10.98 -7.52
C VAL A 271 -11.24 11.76 -6.38
N VAL A 272 -11.86 11.06 -5.43
CA VAL A 272 -12.60 11.71 -4.32
C VAL A 272 -11.64 12.44 -3.39
N ALA A 273 -10.55 11.80 -3.00
CA ALA A 273 -9.55 12.44 -2.15
C ALA A 273 -8.88 13.62 -2.87
N GLY A 274 -8.55 13.46 -4.15
CA GLY A 274 -8.00 14.56 -4.95
C GLY A 274 -8.91 15.79 -4.95
N MET A 275 -10.22 15.59 -5.09
CA MET A 275 -11.22 16.67 -5.04
C MET A 275 -11.32 17.29 -3.64
N ILE A 276 -11.48 16.47 -2.59
CA ILE A 276 -11.65 16.93 -1.21
C ILE A 276 -10.38 17.64 -0.72
N ILE A 277 -9.23 16.98 -0.86
CA ILE A 277 -7.95 17.51 -0.40
C ILE A 277 -7.55 18.73 -1.21
N GLY A 278 -7.85 18.75 -2.51
CA GLY A 278 -7.62 19.92 -3.37
C GLY A 278 -8.33 21.17 -2.84
N ASN A 279 -9.58 21.05 -2.39
CA ASN A 279 -10.31 22.16 -1.78
C ASN A 279 -9.65 22.63 -0.46
N TYR A 280 -9.39 21.69 0.46
CA TYR A 280 -8.70 22.05 1.72
C TYR A 280 -7.31 22.63 1.50
N PHE A 281 -6.59 22.13 0.51
CA PHE A 281 -5.27 22.64 0.13
C PHE A 281 -5.35 24.08 -0.40
N ALA A 282 -6.33 24.38 -1.26
CA ALA A 282 -6.57 25.72 -1.76
C ALA A 282 -6.95 26.69 -0.63
N ASP A 283 -7.88 26.29 0.24
CA ASP A 283 -8.30 27.07 1.40
C ASP A 283 -7.11 27.35 2.34
N TYR A 284 -6.26 26.34 2.58
CA TYR A 284 -5.04 26.51 3.35
C TYR A 284 -4.11 27.55 2.74
N CYS A 285 -3.87 27.50 1.43
CA CYS A 285 -3.00 28.44 0.73
C CYS A 285 -3.57 29.87 0.71
N LEU A 286 -4.89 30.02 0.67
CA LEU A 286 -5.57 31.34 0.73
C LEU A 286 -5.55 31.92 2.14
N ALA A 287 -5.74 31.10 3.16
CA ALA A 287 -5.81 31.54 4.56
C ALA A 287 -4.43 31.83 5.18
N ASN A 288 -3.34 31.38 4.57
CA ASN A 288 -2.01 31.50 5.13
C ASN A 288 -1.12 32.42 4.27
N ASP A 289 -0.78 33.58 4.81
CA ASP A 289 0.32 34.37 4.29
C ASP A 289 1.64 33.85 4.85
N VAL A 290 2.49 33.35 3.95
CA VAL A 290 3.74 32.70 4.32
C VAL A 290 4.92 33.55 3.86
N THR A 291 5.73 33.97 4.82
CA THR A 291 7.05 34.55 4.51
C THR A 291 8.03 33.39 4.29
N ILE A 292 8.57 33.29 3.10
CA ILE A 292 9.55 32.26 2.75
C ILE A 292 10.88 32.52 3.48
N PRO A 293 11.38 31.57 4.28
CA PRO A 293 12.65 31.75 5.00
C PRO A 293 13.83 31.48 4.04
N THR A 294 14.25 32.49 3.30
CA THR A 294 15.27 32.38 2.25
C THR A 294 16.58 31.75 2.72
N LYS A 295 17.01 32.03 3.96
CA LYS A 295 18.20 31.39 4.56
C LYS A 295 18.02 29.90 4.75
N THR A 296 16.84 29.48 5.16
CA THR A 296 16.51 28.05 5.31
C THR A 296 16.44 27.36 3.96
N VAL A 297 15.82 27.99 2.97
CA VAL A 297 15.78 27.48 1.59
C VAL A 297 17.21 27.26 1.06
N GLN A 298 18.08 28.28 1.19
CA GLN A 298 19.47 28.16 0.75
C GLN A 298 20.22 27.07 1.51
N LYS A 299 20.02 26.95 2.81
CA LYS A 299 20.62 25.88 3.61
C LYS A 299 20.24 24.48 3.09
N PHE A 300 18.96 24.24 2.79
CA PHE A 300 18.52 22.95 2.23
C PHE A 300 19.11 22.69 0.85
N LEU A 301 19.21 23.72 0.01
CA LEU A 301 19.83 23.61 -1.30
C LEU A 301 21.31 23.22 -1.18
N ASP A 302 22.06 23.94 -0.33
CA ASP A 302 23.49 23.69 -0.09
C ASP A 302 23.73 22.28 0.53
N GLU A 303 22.86 21.84 1.44
CA GLU A 303 22.94 20.50 2.04
C GLU A 303 22.74 19.40 0.99
N GLN A 304 21.79 19.55 0.07
CA GLN A 304 21.53 18.58 -0.98
C GLN A 304 22.65 18.60 -2.05
N ASP A 305 23.12 19.78 -2.39
CA ASP A 305 24.23 19.95 -3.33
C ASP A 305 25.50 19.25 -2.82
N LYS A 306 25.86 19.52 -1.58
CA LYS A 306 26.96 18.84 -0.88
C LYS A 306 26.77 17.33 -0.81
N TYR A 307 25.53 16.87 -0.52
CA TYR A 307 25.25 15.43 -0.44
C TYR A 307 25.43 14.71 -1.80
N LEU A 308 25.04 15.36 -2.89
CA LEU A 308 25.27 14.83 -4.24
C LEU A 308 26.77 14.74 -4.55
N ASP A 309 27.56 15.74 -4.18
CA ASP A 309 29.01 15.71 -4.34
C ASP A 309 29.68 14.60 -3.50
N GLU A 310 29.22 14.43 -2.26
CA GLU A 310 29.66 13.32 -1.40
C GLU A 310 29.35 11.95 -2.02
N LEU A 311 28.16 11.76 -2.61
CA LEU A 311 27.80 10.52 -3.31
C LEU A 311 28.71 10.27 -4.52
N LEU A 312 28.97 11.31 -5.33
CA LEU A 312 29.86 11.20 -6.49
C LEU A 312 31.31 10.89 -6.09
N ALA A 313 31.73 11.32 -4.88
CA ALA A 313 33.06 11.03 -4.36
C ALA A 313 33.21 9.61 -3.78
N TYR A 314 32.14 8.82 -3.68
CA TYR A 314 32.23 7.47 -3.13
C TYR A 314 33.05 6.55 -4.04
N GLU A 315 34.02 5.86 -3.45
CA GLU A 315 34.93 4.89 -4.08
C GLU A 315 34.95 3.57 -3.28
N GLY A 316 33.81 3.14 -2.80
CA GLY A 316 33.69 1.89 -2.04
C GLY A 316 33.73 0.63 -2.91
N SER A 317 33.41 -0.49 -2.29
CA SER A 317 33.40 -1.80 -2.96
C SER A 317 31.98 -2.33 -3.25
N GLU A 318 30.96 -1.66 -2.74
CA GLU A 318 29.58 -2.12 -2.87
C GLU A 318 28.92 -1.60 -4.16
N ASP A 319 28.00 -2.39 -4.69
CA ASP A 319 27.24 -2.09 -5.90
C ASP A 319 25.79 -1.75 -5.50
N ILE A 320 25.33 -0.56 -5.83
CA ILE A 320 24.00 -0.05 -5.44
C ILE A 320 22.86 -0.90 -6.04
N PHE A 321 23.03 -1.41 -7.25
CA PHE A 321 22.01 -2.25 -7.90
C PHE A 321 21.92 -3.63 -7.24
N LYS A 322 23.05 -4.19 -6.76
CA LYS A 322 23.04 -5.44 -5.98
C LYS A 322 22.35 -5.24 -4.63
N ILE A 323 22.60 -4.12 -3.96
CA ILE A 323 21.91 -3.76 -2.72
C ILE A 323 20.42 -3.67 -2.96
N LYS A 324 19.97 -2.92 -3.99
CA LYS A 324 18.56 -2.80 -4.39
C LYS A 324 17.90 -4.15 -4.65
N ASN A 325 18.56 -5.00 -5.44
CA ASN A 325 18.03 -6.31 -5.78
C ASN A 325 17.94 -7.24 -4.55
N ARG A 326 18.92 -7.19 -3.65
CA ARG A 326 18.89 -7.97 -2.41
C ARG A 326 17.77 -7.51 -1.48
N MET A 327 17.59 -6.21 -1.29
CA MET A 327 16.45 -5.65 -0.55
C MET A 327 15.12 -6.18 -1.09
N LYS A 328 14.91 -6.10 -2.41
CA LYS A 328 13.67 -6.53 -3.05
C LYS A 328 13.41 -8.03 -2.86
N GLN A 329 14.43 -8.85 -3.00
CA GLN A 329 14.32 -10.29 -2.78
C GLN A 329 14.01 -10.60 -1.31
N LEU A 330 14.69 -9.93 -0.38
CA LEU A 330 14.48 -10.09 1.05
C LEU A 330 13.04 -9.73 1.47
N MET A 331 12.49 -8.68 0.89
CA MET A 331 11.11 -8.26 1.16
C MET A 331 10.10 -9.29 0.66
N ASP A 332 10.29 -9.89 -0.52
CA ASP A 332 9.45 -10.98 -1.00
C ASP A 332 9.54 -12.22 -0.10
N ASP A 333 10.77 -12.62 0.25
CA ASP A 333 11.03 -13.88 0.95
C ASP A 333 10.54 -13.87 2.40
N LYS A 334 10.71 -12.72 3.11
CA LYS A 334 10.51 -12.64 4.57
C LYS A 334 9.42 -11.69 5.04
N VAL A 335 8.99 -10.75 4.19
CA VAL A 335 8.00 -9.71 4.52
C VAL A 335 6.77 -9.77 3.60
N GLY A 336 6.65 -10.84 2.83
CA GLY A 336 5.60 -11.09 1.85
C GLY A 336 4.23 -11.39 2.45
N ILE A 337 3.49 -12.30 1.80
CA ILE A 337 2.12 -12.68 2.20
C ILE A 337 2.09 -13.41 3.55
N PHE A 338 3.01 -14.36 3.75
CA PHE A 338 3.15 -15.10 4.99
C PHE A 338 4.31 -14.54 5.80
N ARG A 339 4.03 -14.17 7.02
CA ARG A 339 4.97 -13.50 7.92
C ARG A 339 5.08 -14.27 9.23
N SER A 340 6.29 -14.33 9.81
CA SER A 340 6.52 -14.89 11.15
C SER A 340 7.68 -14.19 11.85
N GLY A 341 7.75 -14.31 13.17
CA GLY A 341 8.60 -13.47 14.01
C GLY A 341 10.09 -13.54 13.69
N GLU A 342 10.67 -14.75 13.54
CA GLU A 342 12.10 -14.88 13.28
C GLU A 342 12.50 -14.43 11.86
N PRO A 343 11.83 -14.81 10.76
CA PRO A 343 12.10 -14.25 9.44
C PRO A 343 11.95 -12.73 9.37
N LEU A 344 10.96 -12.15 10.06
CA LEU A 344 10.82 -10.68 10.12
C LEU A 344 11.98 -10.02 10.87
N LYS A 345 12.45 -10.62 11.95
CA LYS A 345 13.62 -10.14 12.69
C LYS A 345 14.88 -10.18 11.84
N GLU A 346 15.14 -11.30 11.16
CA GLU A 346 16.25 -11.43 10.22
C GLU A 346 16.15 -10.40 9.09
N ALA A 347 14.96 -10.14 8.56
CA ALA A 347 14.74 -9.14 7.54
C ALA A 347 15.11 -7.73 8.03
N VAL A 348 14.70 -7.34 9.24
CA VAL A 348 15.05 -6.04 9.83
C VAL A 348 16.57 -5.90 9.97
N GLU A 349 17.27 -6.92 10.49
CA GLU A 349 18.71 -6.85 10.67
C GLU A 349 19.45 -6.77 9.31
N GLU A 350 19.04 -7.58 8.33
CA GLU A 350 19.66 -7.53 7.00
C GLU A 350 19.38 -6.20 6.27
N LEU A 351 18.19 -5.64 6.40
CA LEU A 351 17.88 -4.31 5.84
C LEU A 351 18.76 -3.21 6.44
N LYS A 352 19.06 -3.28 7.74
CA LYS A 352 20.01 -2.36 8.41
C LYS A 352 21.41 -2.51 7.86
N GLU A 353 21.87 -3.75 7.65
CA GLU A 353 23.17 -4.02 7.03
C GLU A 353 23.24 -3.47 5.60
N LEU A 354 22.19 -3.68 4.80
CA LEU A 354 22.09 -3.13 3.44
C LEU A 354 22.11 -1.60 3.46
N LEU A 355 21.42 -0.96 4.42
CA LEU A 355 21.45 0.49 4.59
C LEU A 355 22.87 0.98 4.96
N ALA A 356 23.60 0.26 5.81
CA ALA A 356 24.98 0.59 6.12
C ALA A 356 25.91 0.45 4.89
N LYS A 357 25.65 -0.54 4.02
CA LYS A 357 26.42 -0.76 2.79
C LYS A 357 26.25 0.36 1.77
N THR A 358 25.12 1.07 1.76
CA THR A 358 24.93 2.21 0.84
C THR A 358 25.93 3.34 1.03
N LYS A 359 26.61 3.40 2.19
CA LYS A 359 27.69 4.36 2.46
C LYS A 359 29.08 3.89 1.92
N LYS A 360 29.14 2.71 1.33
CA LYS A 360 30.37 2.07 0.82
C LYS A 360 30.26 1.70 -0.66
N ILE A 361 29.36 2.33 -1.39
CA ILE A 361 29.17 2.10 -2.81
C ILE A 361 30.27 2.75 -3.64
N ASN A 362 30.40 2.33 -4.89
CA ASN A 362 31.22 2.98 -5.89
C ASN A 362 30.33 3.54 -6.99
N ILE A 363 30.48 4.82 -7.29
CA ILE A 363 29.82 5.49 -8.42
C ILE A 363 30.88 5.75 -9.48
N LYS A 364 30.78 5.06 -10.61
CA LYS A 364 31.79 5.10 -11.67
C LYS A 364 31.76 6.41 -12.45
N SER A 365 30.58 6.83 -12.88
CA SER A 365 30.41 8.13 -13.55
C SER A 365 30.40 9.24 -12.51
N LYS A 366 31.20 10.28 -12.73
CA LYS A 366 31.25 11.47 -11.86
C LYS A 366 30.36 12.61 -12.36
N GLU A 367 29.60 12.38 -13.42
CA GLU A 367 28.65 13.33 -13.95
C GLU A 367 27.37 13.36 -13.11
N ARG A 368 26.76 14.54 -12.94
CA ARG A 368 25.48 14.71 -12.27
C ARG A 368 24.29 14.40 -13.18
N ALA A 369 24.44 14.66 -14.48
CA ALA A 369 23.42 14.46 -15.50
C ALA A 369 23.48 13.05 -16.08
N GLY A 370 22.32 12.45 -16.35
CA GLY A 370 22.22 11.14 -17.03
C GLY A 370 22.98 10.02 -16.33
N ASN A 371 23.03 10.03 -15.00
CA ASN A 371 23.82 9.10 -14.19
C ASN A 371 22.90 8.16 -13.37
N PRO A 372 22.54 6.98 -13.91
CA PRO A 372 21.67 6.03 -13.20
C PRO A 372 22.25 5.52 -11.87
N GLU A 373 23.58 5.40 -11.75
CA GLU A 373 24.22 5.00 -10.48
C GLU A 373 24.00 6.07 -9.40
N LEU A 374 24.11 7.35 -9.74
CA LEU A 374 23.83 8.46 -8.82
C LEU A 374 22.36 8.52 -8.43
N GLU A 375 21.45 8.29 -9.39
CA GLU A 375 20.03 8.24 -9.12
C GLU A 375 19.71 7.12 -8.12
N GLU A 376 20.22 5.92 -8.34
CA GLU A 376 20.00 4.80 -7.44
C GLU A 376 20.72 4.98 -6.08
N ALA A 377 21.91 5.57 -6.07
CA ALA A 377 22.62 5.92 -4.83
C ALA A 377 21.80 6.89 -3.96
N TYR A 378 20.99 7.73 -4.60
CA TYR A 378 20.08 8.65 -3.93
C TYR A 378 18.80 7.97 -3.46
N ARG A 379 18.20 7.08 -4.27
CA ARG A 379 16.89 6.43 -4.03
C ARG A 379 16.99 5.22 -3.09
N VAL A 380 17.98 4.34 -3.28
CA VAL A 380 18.05 3.05 -2.58
C VAL A 380 18.13 3.20 -1.05
N PRO A 381 18.92 4.13 -0.47
CA PRO A 381 18.87 4.34 0.99
C PRO A 381 17.47 4.71 1.50
N ARG A 382 16.69 5.45 0.71
CA ARG A 382 15.30 5.83 1.02
C ARG A 382 14.34 4.65 0.91
N MET A 383 14.50 3.84 -0.14
CA MET A 383 13.75 2.58 -0.28
C MET A 383 14.00 1.65 0.90
N LEU A 384 15.25 1.54 1.35
CA LEU A 384 15.63 0.73 2.52
C LEU A 384 14.98 1.25 3.82
N LYS A 385 14.90 2.57 4.01
CA LYS A 385 14.17 3.15 5.15
C LYS A 385 12.68 2.80 5.11
N VAL A 386 12.05 2.89 3.93
CA VAL A 386 10.66 2.47 3.74
C VAL A 386 10.49 0.98 4.00
N ALA A 387 11.38 0.13 3.47
CA ALA A 387 11.37 -1.32 3.71
C ALA A 387 11.52 -1.65 5.21
N LEU A 388 12.38 -0.93 5.93
CA LEU A 388 12.53 -1.05 7.39
C LEU A 388 11.25 -0.67 8.15
N CYS A 389 10.55 0.39 7.72
CA CYS A 389 9.26 0.75 8.30
C CYS A 389 8.24 -0.39 8.14
N VAL A 390 8.16 -0.99 6.94
CA VAL A 390 7.28 -2.14 6.66
C VAL A 390 7.66 -3.35 7.50
N ALA A 391 8.92 -3.76 7.47
CA ALA A 391 9.38 -4.99 8.13
C ALA A 391 9.30 -4.90 9.66
N LYS A 392 9.69 -3.76 10.23
CA LYS A 392 9.64 -3.54 11.69
C LYS A 392 8.19 -3.44 12.17
N GLY A 393 7.32 -2.70 11.47
CA GLY A 393 5.89 -2.64 11.77
C GLY A 393 5.24 -4.02 11.73
N ALA A 394 5.55 -4.82 10.70
CA ALA A 394 5.06 -6.19 10.56
C ALA A 394 5.55 -7.12 11.68
N ARG A 395 6.80 -6.95 12.13
CA ARG A 395 7.37 -7.73 13.23
C ARG A 395 6.68 -7.42 14.55
N GLU A 396 6.46 -6.15 14.84
CA GLU A 396 5.92 -5.71 16.11
C GLU A 396 4.41 -5.97 16.25
N ARG A 397 3.64 -5.94 15.15
CA ARG A 397 2.21 -6.27 15.17
C ARG A 397 1.99 -7.78 15.30
N THR A 398 1.66 -8.21 16.51
CA THR A 398 1.49 -9.64 16.89
C THR A 398 0.04 -10.10 16.78
N GLU A 399 -0.57 -9.87 15.62
CA GLU A 399 -1.91 -10.33 15.23
C GLU A 399 -1.96 -10.61 13.73
N SER A 400 -3.05 -11.18 13.24
CA SER A 400 -3.40 -11.22 11.82
C SER A 400 -4.62 -10.37 11.54
N ARG A 401 -4.50 -9.40 10.58
CA ARG A 401 -5.56 -8.46 10.22
C ARG A 401 -5.52 -8.17 8.73
N GLY A 402 -6.55 -8.56 7.99
CA GLY A 402 -6.64 -8.34 6.54
C GLY A 402 -5.46 -8.94 5.79
N ALA A 403 -4.71 -8.10 5.07
CA ALA A 403 -3.52 -8.52 4.31
C ALA A 403 -2.28 -8.77 5.19
N HIS A 404 -2.24 -8.25 6.42
CA HIS A 404 -1.20 -8.59 7.38
C HIS A 404 -1.49 -9.95 8.01
N TYR A 405 -0.77 -10.97 7.59
CA TYR A 405 -0.97 -12.35 8.06
C TYR A 405 0.29 -12.88 8.74
N ARG A 406 0.15 -13.23 10.02
CA ARG A 406 1.20 -13.79 10.88
C ARG A 406 0.94 -15.27 11.11
N GLU A 407 1.85 -16.14 10.62
CA GLU A 407 1.74 -17.60 10.85
C GLU A 407 1.87 -17.99 12.32
N ASP A 408 2.53 -17.14 13.12
CA ASP A 408 2.73 -17.29 14.57
C ASP A 408 1.66 -16.58 15.41
N PHE A 409 0.82 -15.72 14.83
CA PHE A 409 -0.28 -14.99 15.48
C PHE A 409 -1.50 -14.93 14.57
N LEU A 410 -2.18 -16.06 14.40
CA LEU A 410 -3.27 -16.21 13.44
C LEU A 410 -4.51 -15.37 13.74
N MET A 411 -4.73 -15.02 15.02
CA MET A 411 -5.93 -14.36 15.49
C MET A 411 -5.84 -12.84 15.33
N ARG A 412 -6.97 -12.19 15.03
CA ARG A 412 -7.15 -10.75 15.16
C ARG A 412 -7.36 -10.38 16.64
N ASP A 413 -6.67 -9.38 17.12
CA ASP A 413 -6.70 -8.93 18.52
C ASP A 413 -7.08 -7.44 18.59
N ASP A 414 -8.38 -7.16 18.68
CA ASP A 414 -8.89 -5.79 18.69
C ASP A 414 -8.58 -5.04 20.00
N LYS A 415 -8.38 -5.75 21.12
CA LYS A 415 -8.03 -5.12 22.40
C LYS A 415 -6.65 -4.48 22.37
N ASN A 416 -5.67 -5.20 21.83
CA ASN A 416 -4.27 -4.76 21.85
C ASN A 416 -3.87 -4.06 20.55
N TRP A 417 -4.52 -4.40 19.41
CA TRP A 417 -4.08 -4.00 18.08
C TRP A 417 -5.10 -3.18 17.27
N LEU A 418 -6.20 -2.72 17.87
CA LEU A 418 -7.04 -1.73 17.20
C LEU A 418 -6.37 -0.35 17.27
N ASN A 419 -5.18 -0.28 16.70
CA ASN A 419 -4.27 0.85 16.71
C ASN A 419 -3.72 1.10 15.31
N ARG A 420 -3.42 2.36 15.00
CA ARG A 420 -2.50 2.71 13.91
C ARG A 420 -1.07 2.54 14.37
N THR A 421 -0.27 1.91 13.56
CA THR A 421 1.18 1.95 13.69
C THR A 421 1.66 3.29 13.14
N LEU A 422 2.37 4.07 13.94
CA LEU A 422 3.02 5.30 13.52
C LEU A 422 4.52 5.08 13.48
N THR A 423 5.14 5.50 12.39
CA THR A 423 6.58 5.33 12.16
C THR A 423 7.22 6.69 11.95
N SER A 424 8.31 6.94 12.67
CA SER A 424 9.11 8.17 12.58
C SER A 424 10.60 7.86 12.43
N TRP A 425 11.36 8.84 11.95
CA TRP A 425 12.82 8.77 11.79
C TRP A 425 13.46 10.04 12.36
N PRO A 426 13.58 10.16 13.69
CA PRO A 426 13.91 11.42 14.34
C PRO A 426 15.28 11.98 14.00
N ASN A 427 16.28 11.09 13.80
CA ASN A 427 17.65 11.51 13.51
C ASN A 427 18.16 10.92 12.19
N LYS A 428 18.90 11.71 11.43
CA LYS A 428 19.50 11.29 10.13
C LYS A 428 20.42 10.06 10.27
N ASN A 429 21.01 9.85 11.45
CA ASN A 429 21.95 8.75 11.72
C ASN A 429 21.30 7.48 12.27
N ASP A 430 20.00 7.51 12.54
CA ASP A 430 19.29 6.32 12.97
C ASP A 430 19.34 5.24 11.88
N MET A 431 19.49 3.99 12.31
CA MET A 431 19.56 2.84 11.40
C MET A 431 18.24 2.06 11.32
N GLU A 432 17.26 2.46 12.11
CA GLU A 432 15.93 1.87 12.12
C GLU A 432 14.89 2.91 12.56
N PRO A 433 13.61 2.74 12.16
CA PRO A 433 12.55 3.66 12.55
C PRO A 433 12.16 3.49 14.02
N THR A 434 11.63 4.56 14.60
CA THR A 434 10.89 4.50 15.86
C THR A 434 9.42 4.22 15.57
N ILE A 435 8.84 3.24 16.28
CA ILE A 435 7.43 2.88 16.16
C ILE A 435 6.68 3.30 17.41
N THR A 436 5.52 3.93 17.21
CA THR A 436 4.54 4.27 18.23
C THR A 436 3.15 3.88 17.76
N TYR A 437 2.16 3.94 18.64
CA TYR A 437 0.80 3.51 18.33
C TYR A 437 -0.19 4.62 18.63
N GLU A 438 -1.15 4.82 17.72
CA GLU A 438 -2.28 5.73 17.91
C GLU A 438 -3.55 4.89 18.02
N PRO A 439 -4.22 4.82 19.19
CA PRO A 439 -5.45 4.06 19.35
C PRO A 439 -6.56 4.56 18.42
N LEU A 440 -7.32 3.65 17.84
CA LEU A 440 -8.53 3.97 17.10
C LEU A 440 -9.69 4.16 18.08
N ASP A 441 -10.30 5.34 18.05
CA ASP A 441 -11.53 5.59 18.81
C ASP A 441 -12.74 5.10 18.00
N ILE A 442 -13.11 3.86 18.24
CA ILE A 442 -14.26 3.22 17.57
C ILE A 442 -15.59 3.91 17.85
N MET A 443 -15.68 4.69 18.93
CA MET A 443 -16.88 5.46 19.26
C MET A 443 -17.10 6.64 18.31
N LYS A 444 -16.04 7.11 17.66
CA LYS A 444 -16.11 8.14 16.62
C LYS A 444 -16.27 7.58 15.21
N MET A 445 -16.25 6.26 15.06
CA MET A 445 -16.45 5.62 13.78
C MET A 445 -17.94 5.52 13.46
N GLU A 446 -18.36 6.01 12.31
CA GLU A 446 -19.71 5.85 11.79
C GLU A 446 -20.05 4.36 11.61
N MET A 447 -19.08 3.57 11.13
CA MET A 447 -19.18 2.12 11.04
C MET A 447 -18.01 1.46 11.80
N PRO A 448 -18.29 0.78 12.92
CA PRO A 448 -17.24 0.11 13.68
C PRO A 448 -16.62 -1.08 12.89
N PRO A 449 -15.41 -1.52 13.22
CA PRO A 449 -14.80 -2.69 12.62
C PRO A 449 -15.70 -3.91 12.78
N ALA A 450 -16.09 -4.51 11.65
CA ALA A 450 -16.92 -5.72 11.63
C ALA A 450 -16.07 -6.97 11.40
N PHE A 451 -16.67 -8.12 11.68
CA PHE A 451 -16.09 -9.42 11.37
C PHE A 451 -16.36 -9.77 9.90
N ARG A 452 -15.37 -10.35 9.25
CA ARG A 452 -15.55 -10.94 7.93
C ARG A 452 -15.97 -12.41 8.06
N GLY A 453 -17.14 -12.76 7.54
CA GLY A 453 -17.75 -14.09 7.69
C GLY A 453 -17.05 -15.23 6.95
N TYR A 454 -16.01 -14.96 6.13
CA TYR A 454 -15.26 -15.95 5.36
C TYR A 454 -13.75 -15.70 5.45
N GLY A 455 -12.95 -16.74 5.20
CA GLY A 455 -11.48 -16.62 5.18
C GLY A 455 -10.80 -16.36 6.54
N ALA A 456 -11.55 -15.84 7.51
CA ALA A 456 -11.08 -15.57 8.87
C ALA A 456 -12.19 -15.77 9.90
N LYS A 457 -13.19 -16.59 9.58
CA LYS A 457 -14.33 -16.90 10.47
C LYS A 457 -13.82 -17.52 11.77
N GLY A 458 -14.22 -16.93 12.92
CA GLY A 458 -13.79 -17.40 14.24
C GLY A 458 -12.33 -17.06 14.62
N MET A 459 -11.58 -16.34 13.77
CA MET A 459 -10.18 -15.99 14.02
C MET A 459 -10.08 -14.61 14.68
N ILE A 460 -10.82 -14.38 15.74
CA ILE A 460 -10.78 -13.17 16.57
C ILE A 460 -10.63 -13.60 18.04
N ILE A 461 -9.72 -12.93 18.76
CA ILE A 461 -9.59 -13.11 20.20
C ILE A 461 -10.78 -12.38 20.87
N GLU A 462 -11.61 -13.13 21.57
CA GLU A 462 -12.70 -12.58 22.37
C GLU A 462 -12.11 -12.02 23.68
N HIS A 463 -12.41 -10.75 23.99
CA HIS A 463 -12.01 -10.10 25.23
C HIS A 463 -13.25 -9.64 26.00
N GLU A 464 -13.17 -9.65 27.31
CA GLU A 464 -14.20 -9.03 28.15
C GLU A 464 -14.25 -7.52 27.91
N LEU A 465 -15.42 -6.94 27.94
CA LEU A 465 -15.59 -5.50 27.90
C LEU A 465 -14.95 -4.83 29.12
N SER A 466 -14.36 -3.66 28.93
CA SER A 466 -13.92 -2.85 30.06
C SER A 466 -15.13 -2.42 30.89
N ALA A 467 -14.95 -2.17 32.19
CA ALA A 467 -16.03 -1.73 33.08
C ALA A 467 -16.78 -0.50 32.53
N VAL A 468 -16.05 0.47 31.99
CA VAL A 468 -16.65 1.68 31.35
C VAL A 468 -17.49 1.32 30.14
N ARG A 469 -17.05 0.37 29.35
CA ARG A 469 -17.79 -0.13 28.17
C ARG A 469 -19.04 -0.90 28.58
N GLN A 470 -18.93 -1.75 29.59
CA GLN A 470 -20.06 -2.50 30.10
C GLN A 470 -21.14 -1.55 30.63
N GLU A 471 -20.77 -0.52 31.36
CA GLU A 471 -21.68 0.51 31.87
C GLU A 471 -22.41 1.26 30.73
N GLN A 472 -21.71 1.55 29.64
CA GLN A 472 -22.30 2.15 28.43
C GLN A 472 -23.29 1.20 27.75
N VAL A 473 -22.94 -0.07 27.59
CA VAL A 473 -23.80 -1.12 27.02
C VAL A 473 -25.07 -1.26 27.84
N ASP A 474 -24.93 -1.37 29.17
CA ASP A 474 -26.05 -1.52 30.09
C ASP A 474 -27.00 -0.30 30.01
N SER A 475 -26.44 0.91 30.02
CA SER A 475 -27.24 2.16 29.93
C SER A 475 -28.01 2.28 28.62
N ILE A 476 -27.42 1.90 27.49
CA ILE A 476 -28.09 1.92 26.18
C ILE A 476 -29.19 0.84 26.13
N THR A 477 -28.88 -0.35 26.63
CA THR A 477 -29.83 -1.47 26.67
C THR A 477 -31.07 -1.10 27.48
N GLU A 478 -30.90 -0.63 28.73
CA GLU A 478 -31.98 -0.20 29.59
C GLU A 478 -32.84 0.90 28.96
N LYS A 479 -32.19 1.90 28.35
CA LYS A 479 -32.90 2.98 27.67
C LYS A 479 -33.77 2.45 26.51
N MET A 480 -33.21 1.63 25.64
CA MET A 480 -33.93 1.13 24.47
C MET A 480 -35.04 0.14 24.83
N GLU A 481 -34.84 -0.69 25.85
CA GLU A 481 -35.89 -1.55 26.41
C GLU A 481 -37.05 -0.72 26.97
N SER A 482 -36.74 0.37 27.67
CA SER A 482 -37.77 1.29 28.19
C SER A 482 -38.54 1.99 27.06
N GLU A 483 -37.93 2.17 25.91
CA GLU A 483 -38.56 2.71 24.68
C GLU A 483 -39.33 1.65 23.88
N GLY A 484 -39.38 0.40 24.33
CA GLY A 484 -40.07 -0.71 23.67
C GLY A 484 -39.44 -1.18 22.39
N LYS A 485 -38.11 -0.98 22.24
CA LYS A 485 -37.35 -1.46 21.08
C LYS A 485 -37.18 -2.96 21.11
N ASP A 486 -37.17 -3.58 19.91
CA ASP A 486 -36.95 -5.01 19.81
C ASP A 486 -35.45 -5.36 19.95
N ARG A 487 -35.16 -6.65 20.12
CA ARG A 487 -33.79 -7.18 20.31
C ARG A 487 -32.85 -6.79 19.16
N HIS A 488 -33.35 -6.70 17.92
CA HIS A 488 -32.54 -6.36 16.77
C HIS A 488 -32.14 -4.89 16.77
N GLN A 489 -33.09 -4.00 17.10
CA GLN A 489 -32.84 -2.56 17.23
C GLN A 489 -31.82 -2.28 18.35
N ILE A 490 -31.93 -2.99 19.49
CA ILE A 490 -30.99 -2.88 20.59
C ILE A 490 -29.59 -3.35 20.17
N GLN A 491 -29.50 -4.50 19.51
CA GLN A 491 -28.22 -5.02 19.01
C GLN A 491 -27.55 -4.09 17.99
N ASP A 492 -28.33 -3.47 17.10
CA ASP A 492 -27.80 -2.50 16.14
C ASP A 492 -27.25 -1.25 16.82
N ALA A 493 -27.93 -0.77 17.85
CA ALA A 493 -27.48 0.37 18.65
C ALA A 493 -26.24 0.05 19.49
N LEU A 494 -26.12 -1.18 19.97
CA LEU A 494 -24.97 -1.65 20.76
C LEU A 494 -23.75 -1.99 19.90
N MET A 495 -23.92 -2.12 18.58
CA MET A 495 -22.85 -2.52 17.68
C MET A 495 -21.52 -1.75 17.85
N PRO A 496 -21.53 -0.42 18.03
CA PRO A 496 -20.32 0.34 18.28
C PRO A 496 -19.63 0.05 19.62
N PHE A 497 -20.36 -0.49 20.59
CA PHE A 497 -19.93 -0.67 21.98
C PHE A 497 -19.53 -2.10 22.30
N ASP A 498 -20.07 -3.07 21.56
CA ASP A 498 -20.03 -4.50 21.87
C ASP A 498 -19.28 -5.28 20.77
N LEU A 499 -18.06 -4.83 20.48
CA LEU A 499 -17.26 -5.43 19.42
C LEU A 499 -16.98 -6.94 19.60
N PRO A 500 -16.57 -7.44 20.78
CA PRO A 500 -16.25 -8.87 20.94
C PRO A 500 -17.47 -9.79 20.93
N MET A 501 -18.60 -9.36 21.48
CA MET A 501 -19.77 -10.24 21.66
C MET A 501 -20.66 -10.35 20.41
N ASN A 502 -20.80 -9.28 19.64
CA ASN A 502 -21.63 -9.26 18.44
C ASN A 502 -21.06 -9.96 17.20
N TYR A 503 -19.77 -10.29 17.19
CA TYR A 503 -19.16 -10.94 16.04
C TYR A 503 -19.73 -12.33 15.76
N LYS A 504 -20.11 -13.06 16.77
CA LYS A 504 -20.65 -14.42 16.65
C LYS A 504 -22.08 -14.41 16.09
N GLU A 505 -22.96 -13.60 16.65
CA GLU A 505 -24.37 -13.48 16.22
C GLU A 505 -24.53 -12.81 14.84
N LYS A 506 -23.67 -11.84 14.49
CA LYS A 506 -23.71 -11.21 13.16
C LYS A 506 -23.24 -12.14 12.04
N ASN A 507 -22.34 -13.05 12.32
CA ASN A 507 -21.95 -14.06 11.34
C ASN A 507 -23.03 -15.10 11.07
N GLU A 508 -23.81 -15.43 12.07
CA GLU A 508 -24.96 -16.30 11.92
C GLU A 508 -26.03 -15.62 11.02
N ARG A 509 -26.24 -14.31 11.18
CA ARG A 509 -27.17 -13.54 10.32
C ARG A 509 -26.65 -13.28 8.89
N ALA A 510 -25.35 -13.08 8.68
CA ALA A 510 -24.77 -12.91 7.35
C ALA A 510 -24.74 -14.23 6.55
N GLY A 511 -24.88 -15.36 7.21
CA GLY A 511 -25.05 -16.67 6.57
C GLY A 511 -26.48 -16.95 6.08
N ASP A 512 -27.44 -16.16 6.54
CA ASP A 512 -28.86 -16.29 6.18
C ASP A 512 -29.30 -15.29 5.07
N LEU A 513 -28.39 -14.44 4.59
CA LEU A 513 -28.55 -13.55 3.44
C LEU A 513 -27.69 -14.01 2.25
#